data_c80ea1bb45dd3a1b4f05a18f72570d9f
#
_entry.id   c80ea1bb45dd3a1b4f05a18f72570d9f
#
_cell.length_a   1.000
_cell.length_b   1.000
_cell.length_c   1.000
_cell.angle_alpha   90.00
_cell.angle_beta   90.00
_cell.angle_gamma   90.00
#
_symmetry.space_group_name_H-M   'P 1'
#
loop_
_entity.id
_entity.type
_entity.pdbx_description
1 polymer ?
#
loop_
_entity_poly.entity_id
_entity_poly.type
_entity_poly.pdbx_seq_one_letter_code
_entity_poly.pdbx_strand_id
1 'polypeptide(L)'
;MKIGQRSLLGYLPAQVIKCVLDGTISQKPRYPLEIPLNTVSLFADISGFTKLSEKFSKKGRTGPEFLAFCLNRYMELLINIIGKNGGDIFKFAGDALLVIWPSSEKNDLEESCRRAF
;
A
#
# COMPACT_ATOMS: atom_id res chain seq x y z
N MET A 1 3.79 24.28 -8.70
CA MET A 1 2.88 23.33 -8.01
C MET A 1 2.48 23.94 -6.68
N LYS A 2 1.17 24.17 -6.47
CA LYS A 2 0.65 24.78 -5.24
C LYS A 2 0.87 23.87 -4.02
N ILE A 3 1.12 24.45 -2.85
CA ILE A 3 1.44 23.76 -1.59
C ILE A 3 0.44 22.63 -1.25
N GLY A 4 -0.85 22.80 -1.58
CA GLY A 4 -1.89 21.77 -1.37
C GLY A 4 -1.77 20.52 -2.24
N GLN A 5 -1.11 20.58 -3.39
CA GLN A 5 -0.93 19.43 -4.28
C GLN A 5 0.18 18.48 -3.80
N ARG A 6 1.20 19.00 -3.11
CA ARG A 6 2.25 18.17 -2.52
C ARG A 6 1.75 17.30 -1.36
N SER A 7 0.77 17.80 -0.61
CA SER A 7 0.17 17.06 0.52
C SER A 7 -0.64 15.85 0.05
N LEU A 8 -1.36 15.96 -1.07
CA LEU A 8 -2.20 14.87 -1.59
C LEU A 8 -1.38 13.75 -2.26
N LEU A 9 -0.22 14.08 -2.84
CA LEU A 9 0.64 13.08 -3.50
C LEU A 9 1.17 12.01 -2.53
N GLY A 10 1.33 12.34 -1.25
CA GLY A 10 1.76 11.39 -0.22
C GLY A 10 0.75 10.28 0.08
N TYR A 11 -0.51 10.42 -0.37
CA TYR A 11 -1.58 9.44 -0.17
C TYR A 11 -1.87 8.58 -1.40
N LEU A 12 -1.17 8.83 -2.51
CA LEU A 12 -1.35 8.08 -3.74
C LEU A 12 -0.22 7.08 -3.95
N PRO A 13 -0.50 5.89 -4.52
CA PRO A 13 0.53 4.98 -4.95
C PRO A 13 1.49 5.65 -5.94
N ALA A 14 2.78 5.35 -5.83
CA ALA A 14 3.81 5.94 -6.69
C ALA A 14 3.55 5.65 -8.18
N GLN A 15 3.03 4.47 -8.50
CA GLN A 15 2.64 4.10 -9.85
C GLN A 15 1.51 4.99 -10.40
N VAL A 16 0.51 5.33 -9.58
CA VAL A 16 -0.57 6.25 -9.97
C VAL A 16 -0.01 7.64 -10.24
N ILE A 17 0.87 8.13 -9.37
CA ILE A 17 1.54 9.43 -9.55
C ILE A 17 2.30 9.46 -10.87
N LYS A 18 3.05 8.40 -11.18
CA LYS A 18 3.80 8.26 -12.43
C LYS A 18 2.86 8.36 -13.64
N CYS A 19 1.76 7.60 -13.65
CA CYS A 19 0.79 7.60 -14.75
C CYS A 19 0.09 8.96 -14.93
N VAL A 20 -0.06 9.74 -13.87
CA VAL A 20 -0.58 11.12 -13.97
C VAL A 20 0.46 12.06 -14.55
N LEU A 21 1.73 11.94 -14.13
CA LEU A 21 2.80 12.81 -14.55
C LEU A 21 3.22 12.58 -16.01
N ASP A 22 3.19 11.33 -16.49
CA ASP A 22 3.51 10.98 -17.88
C ASP A 22 2.31 11.15 -18.83
N GLY A 23 1.15 11.55 -18.32
CA GLY A 23 -0.05 11.80 -19.09
C GLY A 23 -0.84 10.54 -19.48
N THR A 24 -0.47 9.36 -19.00
CA THR A 24 -1.22 8.11 -19.22
C THR A 24 -2.62 8.22 -18.64
N ILE A 25 -2.77 8.89 -17.49
CA ILE A 25 -4.08 9.21 -16.90
C ILE A 25 -4.43 10.66 -17.23
N SER A 26 -5.46 10.85 -18.05
CA SER A 26 -6.00 12.17 -18.36
C SER A 26 -6.80 12.74 -17.19
N GLN A 27 -6.86 14.07 -17.08
CA GLN A 27 -7.65 14.76 -16.06
C GLN A 27 -9.18 14.49 -16.15
N LYS A 28 -9.66 14.02 -17.30
CA LYS A 28 -11.08 13.65 -17.53
C LYS A 28 -11.15 12.36 -18.35
N PRO A 29 -10.88 11.20 -17.73
CA PRO A 29 -11.02 9.93 -18.42
C PRO A 29 -12.51 9.69 -18.73
N ARG A 30 -12.81 9.43 -20.01
CA ARG A 30 -14.19 9.13 -20.45
C ARG A 30 -14.62 7.70 -20.17
N TYR A 31 -13.68 6.81 -19.86
CA TYR A 31 -13.89 5.35 -19.72
C TYR A 31 -13.01 4.81 -18.60
N PRO A 32 -13.33 3.61 -18.06
CA PRO A 32 -12.36 2.84 -17.28
C PRO A 32 -11.06 2.70 -18.07
N LEU A 33 -9.95 3.13 -17.47
CA LEU A 33 -8.63 3.05 -18.09
C LEU A 33 -7.93 1.79 -17.60
N GLU A 34 -7.53 0.92 -18.53
CA GLU A 34 -6.73 -0.25 -18.25
C GLU A 34 -5.27 0.06 -18.60
N ILE A 35 -4.38 -0.10 -17.63
CA ILE A 35 -2.95 0.11 -17.81
C ILE A 35 -2.26 -1.22 -17.51
N PRO A 36 -1.72 -1.91 -18.54
CA PRO A 36 -0.96 -3.14 -18.31
C PRO A 36 0.36 -2.83 -17.59
N LEU A 37 0.65 -3.58 -16.55
CA LEU A 37 1.89 -3.46 -15.77
C LEU A 37 2.56 -4.82 -15.66
N ASN A 38 3.86 -4.87 -15.92
CA ASN A 38 4.70 -5.97 -15.49
C ASN A 38 5.09 -5.71 -14.04
N THR A 39 4.62 -6.55 -13.11
CA THR A 39 4.84 -6.31 -11.70
C THR A 39 4.88 -7.59 -10.90
N VAL A 40 5.64 -7.61 -9.83
CA VAL A 40 5.46 -8.55 -8.72
C VAL A 40 4.42 -7.96 -7.79
N SER A 41 3.47 -8.75 -7.35
CA SER A 41 2.42 -8.33 -6.42
C SER A 41 2.48 -9.14 -5.14
N LEU A 42 2.41 -8.46 -4.01
CA LEU A 42 2.26 -9.06 -2.69
C LEU A 42 0.90 -8.66 -2.12
N PHE A 43 0.11 -9.65 -1.73
CA PHE A 43 -1.08 -9.43 -0.95
C PHE A 43 -0.82 -9.93 0.48
N ALA A 44 -0.78 -9.01 1.43
CA ALA A 44 -0.53 -9.30 2.84
C ALA A 44 -1.78 -8.99 3.66
N ASP A 45 -2.16 -9.91 4.53
CA ASP A 45 -3.32 -9.81 5.39
C ASP A 45 -2.93 -10.08 6.86
N ILE A 46 -3.64 -9.46 7.80
CA ILE A 46 -3.44 -9.68 9.23
C ILE A 46 -4.31 -10.85 9.68
N SER A 47 -3.71 -12.03 9.80
CA SER A 47 -4.42 -13.18 10.32
C SER A 47 -4.71 -13.05 11.82
N GLY A 48 -5.92 -13.47 12.23
CA GLY A 48 -6.30 -13.48 13.65
C GLY A 48 -6.75 -12.13 14.21
N PHE A 49 -6.96 -11.11 13.37
CA PHE A 49 -7.44 -9.80 13.77
C PHE A 49 -8.73 -9.86 14.61
N THR A 50 -9.71 -10.65 14.20
CA THR A 50 -10.98 -10.81 14.92
C THR A 50 -10.77 -11.32 16.34
N LYS A 51 -9.96 -12.37 16.51
CA LYS A 51 -9.64 -12.93 17.83
C LYS A 51 -8.88 -11.92 18.69
N LEU A 52 -7.98 -11.16 18.10
CA LEU A 52 -7.22 -10.12 18.78
C LEU A 52 -8.15 -8.99 19.26
N SER A 53 -9.04 -8.53 18.38
CA SER A 53 -10.06 -7.52 18.69
C SER A 53 -10.98 -7.94 19.83
N GLU A 54 -11.49 -9.17 19.81
CA GLU A 54 -12.31 -9.74 20.88
C GLU A 54 -11.55 -9.79 22.22
N LYS A 55 -10.29 -10.20 22.18
CA LYS A 55 -9.45 -10.27 23.39
C LYS A 55 -9.22 -8.90 24.02
N PHE A 56 -9.02 -7.87 23.21
CA PHE A 56 -8.85 -6.50 23.69
C PHE A 56 -10.16 -5.87 24.13
N SER A 57 -11.28 -6.16 23.48
CA SER A 57 -12.61 -5.69 23.89
C SER A 57 -12.98 -6.15 25.31
N LYS A 58 -12.53 -7.33 25.71
CA LYS A 58 -12.72 -7.88 27.07
C LYS A 58 -11.90 -7.15 28.15
N LYS A 59 -10.90 -6.34 27.76
CA LYS A 59 -10.06 -5.57 28.71
C LYS A 59 -10.66 -4.22 29.12
N GLY A 60 -11.92 -3.96 28.79
CA GLY A 60 -12.61 -2.74 29.16
C GLY A 60 -12.35 -1.58 28.19
N ARG A 61 -12.59 -0.36 28.66
CA ARG A 61 -12.63 0.88 27.85
C ARG A 61 -11.33 1.20 27.09
N THR A 62 -10.18 0.82 27.65
CA THR A 62 -8.85 1.08 27.07
C THR A 62 -8.40 0.03 26.05
N GLY A 63 -9.12 -1.10 25.96
CA GLY A 63 -8.79 -2.20 25.05
C GLY A 63 -8.76 -1.80 23.59
N PRO A 64 -9.80 -1.15 23.05
CA PRO A 64 -9.83 -0.71 21.65
C PRO A 64 -8.72 0.31 21.31
N GLU A 65 -8.42 1.25 22.20
CA GLU A 65 -7.35 2.24 22.00
C GLU A 65 -5.98 1.58 21.92
N PHE A 66 -5.73 0.61 22.82
CA PHE A 66 -4.48 -0.13 22.81
C PHE A 66 -4.35 -1.02 21.57
N LEU A 67 -5.44 -1.65 21.12
CA LEU A 67 -5.45 -2.39 19.87
C LEU A 67 -5.11 -1.49 18.68
N ALA A 68 -5.74 -0.32 18.59
CA ALA A 68 -5.47 0.66 17.54
C ALA A 68 -4.00 1.11 17.55
N PHE A 69 -3.43 1.35 18.72
CA PHE A 69 -2.01 1.68 18.87
C PHE A 69 -1.10 0.56 18.35
N CYS A 70 -1.36 -0.70 18.75
CA CYS A 70 -0.58 -1.85 18.29
C CYS A 70 -0.66 -2.03 16.76
N LEU A 71 -1.86 -1.89 16.18
CA LEU A 71 -2.06 -2.02 14.75
C LEU A 71 -1.36 -0.90 13.97
N ASN A 72 -1.48 0.33 14.42
CA ASN A 72 -0.80 1.46 13.79
C ASN A 72 0.72 1.27 13.82
N ARG A 73 1.26 0.79 14.94
CA ARG A 73 2.69 0.50 15.07
C ARG A 73 3.15 -0.62 14.15
N TYR A 74 2.35 -1.69 14.05
CA TYR A 74 2.61 -2.79 13.14
C TYR A 74 2.60 -2.32 11.68
N MET A 75 1.57 -1.56 11.29
CA MET A 75 1.44 -1.05 9.93
C MET A 75 2.56 -0.08 9.57
N GLU A 76 2.97 0.79 10.49
CA GLU A 76 4.12 1.69 10.31
C GLU A 76 5.40 0.92 10.01
N LEU A 77 5.69 -0.13 10.78
CA LEU A 77 6.87 -0.98 10.57
C LEU A 77 6.80 -1.69 9.22
N LEU A 78 5.66 -2.25 8.87
CA LEU A 78 5.45 -2.95 7.60
C LEU A 78 5.62 -2.01 6.41
N ILE A 79 5.00 -0.84 6.43
CA ILE A 79 5.11 0.20 5.40
C ILE A 79 6.57 0.63 5.21
N ASN A 80 7.29 0.82 6.32
CA ASN A 80 8.70 1.19 6.27
C ASN A 80 9.58 0.10 5.64
N ILE A 81 9.33 -1.18 5.97
CA ILE A 81 10.07 -2.31 5.37
C ILE A 81 9.77 -2.39 3.87
N ILE A 82 8.50 -2.32 3.49
CA ILE A 82 8.06 -2.34 2.08
C ILE A 82 8.73 -1.21 1.30
N GLY A 83 8.68 0.02 1.83
CA GLY A 83 9.26 1.19 1.18
C GLY A 83 10.77 1.10 1.03
N LYS A 84 11.50 0.59 2.04
CA LYS A 84 12.96 0.36 1.97
C LYS A 84 13.33 -0.66 0.90
N ASN A 85 12.46 -1.60 0.60
CA ASN A 85 12.65 -2.61 -0.46
C ASN A 85 12.05 -2.19 -1.80
N GLY A 86 11.67 -0.93 -1.97
CA GLY A 86 11.17 -0.39 -3.23
C GLY A 86 9.76 -0.81 -3.60
N GLY A 87 8.98 -1.33 -2.64
CA GLY A 87 7.57 -1.67 -2.83
C GLY A 87 6.70 -0.42 -2.83
N ASP A 88 5.68 -0.42 -3.69
CA ASP A 88 4.65 0.59 -3.77
C ASP A 88 3.34 0.05 -3.19
N ILE A 89 2.85 0.66 -2.11
CA ILE A 89 1.58 0.28 -1.51
C ILE A 89 0.46 0.81 -2.39
N PHE A 90 -0.11 -0.09 -3.18
CA PHE A 90 -1.09 0.26 -4.18
C PHE A 90 -2.49 0.43 -3.60
N LYS A 91 -2.86 -0.42 -2.64
CA LYS A 91 -4.20 -0.40 -2.06
C LYS A 91 -4.24 -1.02 -0.68
N PHE A 92 -5.06 -0.42 0.20
CA PHE A 92 -5.54 -1.03 1.42
C PHE A 92 -6.91 -1.66 1.16
N ALA A 93 -7.11 -2.88 1.57
CA ALA A 93 -8.38 -3.60 1.47
C ALA A 93 -8.79 -4.11 2.86
N GLY A 94 -9.41 -3.23 3.67
CA GLY A 94 -9.65 -3.50 5.08
C GLY A 94 -8.34 -3.54 5.86
N ASP A 95 -8.02 -4.71 6.43
CA ASP A 95 -6.80 -5.05 7.14
C ASP A 95 -5.70 -5.63 6.23
N ALA A 96 -5.98 -5.82 4.95
CA ALA A 96 -5.04 -6.31 3.95
C ALA A 96 -4.36 -5.19 3.16
N LEU A 97 -3.14 -5.47 2.70
CA LEU A 97 -2.34 -4.62 1.83
C LEU A 97 -2.14 -5.28 0.47
N LEU A 98 -2.30 -4.51 -0.58
CA LEU A 98 -1.78 -4.86 -1.90
C LEU A 98 -0.56 -3.99 -2.18
N VAL A 99 0.57 -4.63 -2.35
CA VAL A 99 1.86 -4.01 -2.68
C VAL A 99 2.30 -4.46 -4.05
N ILE A 100 2.87 -3.56 -4.83
CA ILE A 100 3.41 -3.87 -6.16
C ILE A 100 4.87 -3.43 -6.27
N TRP A 101 5.64 -4.18 -7.06
CA TRP A 101 6.98 -3.82 -7.54
C TRP A 101 6.92 -3.76 -9.07
N PRO A 102 6.60 -2.60 -9.66
CA PRO A 102 6.56 -2.45 -11.11
C PRO A 102 7.94 -2.68 -11.72
N SER A 103 7.99 -3.43 -12.81
CA SER A 103 9.21 -3.73 -13.56
C SER A 103 9.09 -3.18 -14.98
N SER A 104 10.14 -2.56 -15.48
CA SER A 104 10.21 -2.08 -16.85
C SER A 104 10.77 -3.12 -17.83
N GLU A 105 11.54 -4.11 -17.34
CA GLU A 105 12.20 -5.13 -18.13
C GLU A 105 12.07 -6.53 -17.51
N LYS A 106 12.23 -7.59 -18.35
CA LYS A 106 12.14 -8.98 -17.88
C LYS A 106 13.14 -9.33 -16.76
N ASN A 107 14.34 -8.76 -16.82
CA ASN A 107 15.40 -9.01 -15.84
C ASN A 107 15.13 -8.34 -14.48
N ASP A 108 14.30 -7.30 -14.45
CA ASP A 108 13.89 -6.61 -13.24
C ASP A 108 12.85 -7.38 -12.41
N LEU A 109 12.12 -8.31 -13.01
CA LEU A 109 11.12 -9.11 -12.27
C LEU A 109 11.77 -10.02 -11.24
N GLU A 110 12.92 -10.62 -11.55
CA GLU A 110 13.65 -11.48 -10.62
C GLU A 110 14.16 -10.67 -9.40
N GLU A 111 14.71 -9.48 -9.65
CA GLU A 111 15.12 -8.58 -8.58
C GLU A 111 13.93 -8.05 -7.78
N SER A 112 12.81 -7.77 -8.44
CA SER A 112 11.56 -7.37 -7.78
C SER A 112 11.01 -8.49 -6.90
N CYS A 113 11.12 -9.76 -7.34
CA CYS A 113 10.77 -10.91 -6.51
C CYS A 113 11.65 -10.98 -5.26
N ARG A 114 12.96 -10.80 -5.38
CA ARG A 114 13.87 -10.80 -4.21
C ARG A 114 13.55 -9.70 -3.21
N ARG A 115 13.11 -8.54 -3.68
CA ARG A 115 12.74 -7.42 -2.81
C ARG A 115 11.39 -7.61 -2.13
N ALA A 116 10.50 -8.38 -2.74
CA ALA A 116 9.18 -8.69 -2.20
C ALA A 116 9.23 -9.78 -1.10
N PHE A 117 10.25 -10.61 -1.09
CA PHE A 117 10.48 -11.69 -0.11
C PHE A 117 11.59 -11.34 0.88
#